data_af5a5a5852b4170f9d08852d203a9dfa
#
_entry.id   af5a5a5852b4170f9d08852d203a9dfa
#
_cell.length_a   1.000
_cell.length_b   1.000
_cell.length_c   1.000
_cell.angle_alpha   90.00
_cell.angle_beta   90.00
_cell.angle_gamma   90.00
#
_symmetry.space_group_name_H-M   'P 1'
#
loop_
_entity.id
_entity.type
_entity.pdbx_description
1 polymer ?
#
loop_
_entity_poly.entity_id
_entity_poly.type
_entity_poly.pdbx_seq_one_letter_code
_entity_poly.pdbx_strand_id
1 'polypeptide(L)'
;MHFKPFVFALLILFITPAVFAQEADNNNKTSDTQLSEPSELQIFRKAFPDTTFTATYSERLEDWLITVSCPTTPITTANPATSSKRREITFCWCEGRLIPEAELKRKSHYLPVLEEYPFGGELQSPSTYTKAQIEEYRQAGLASARKNEPFASQFLSDFMYYGSSRKSVEQHLARIKFLGHKVTVNEFIIEPLARVEKRILEERKTSTTIDTFLKGIDHMDGYNWREIRDVERKSLHGTAIAIDFLPIKMNKYMYWRWTKDILGDKWMLASLKSRWMPPYEIINIFEEEGFIWGGKWLIWDNMHFEYRPELIEFYKQTHTEKQ
;
A
#
# COMPACT_ATOMS: atom_id res chain seq x y z
N MET A 1 -17.48 25.55 31.16
CA MET A 1 -16.23 24.98 30.64
C MET A 1 -16.48 24.57 29.21
N HIS A 2 -16.06 25.39 28.21
CA HIS A 2 -16.38 25.19 26.82
C HIS A 2 -15.28 24.38 26.15
N PHE A 3 -15.57 23.14 25.82
CA PHE A 3 -14.71 22.36 24.92
C PHE A 3 -15.06 22.72 23.47
N LYS A 4 -14.06 23.24 22.75
CA LYS A 4 -14.15 23.46 21.30
C LYS A 4 -13.96 22.11 20.59
N PRO A 5 -14.76 21.79 19.57
CA PRO A 5 -14.54 20.60 18.77
C PRO A 5 -13.33 20.80 17.86
N PHE A 6 -12.40 19.83 17.87
CA PHE A 6 -11.36 19.72 16.86
C PHE A 6 -12.00 19.20 15.56
N VAL A 7 -12.11 20.10 14.61
CA VAL A 7 -12.44 19.76 13.23
C VAL A 7 -11.15 19.35 12.54
N PHE A 8 -10.97 18.06 12.28
CA PHE A 8 -9.98 17.61 11.30
C PHE A 8 -10.56 17.86 9.90
N ALA A 9 -10.35 19.07 9.41
CA ALA A 9 -10.46 19.35 8.01
C ALA A 9 -9.19 18.84 7.33
N LEU A 10 -9.36 18.11 6.23
CA LEU A 10 -8.28 17.82 5.29
C LEU A 10 -7.84 19.17 4.70
N LEU A 11 -6.94 19.86 5.40
CA LEU A 11 -6.34 21.08 4.92
C LEU A 11 -5.15 20.66 4.07
N ILE A 12 -5.35 20.72 2.75
CA ILE A 12 -4.23 20.82 1.82
C ILE A 12 -3.57 22.15 2.14
N LEU A 13 -2.53 22.11 2.97
CA LEU A 13 -1.69 23.26 3.27
C LEU A 13 -0.83 23.53 2.01
N PHE A 14 -1.32 24.45 1.17
CA PHE A 14 -0.44 25.18 0.28
C PHE A 14 0.46 26.04 1.16
N ILE A 15 1.69 25.59 1.39
CA ILE A 15 2.73 26.42 1.96
C ILE A 15 3.17 27.38 0.86
N THR A 16 2.59 28.57 0.83
CA THR A 16 3.17 29.69 0.09
C THR A 16 4.37 30.21 0.91
N PRO A 17 5.57 30.33 0.32
CA PRO A 17 6.67 30.97 1.01
C PRO A 17 6.35 32.45 1.21
N ALA A 18 6.33 32.91 2.46
CA ALA A 18 6.27 34.31 2.81
C ALA A 18 7.58 34.98 2.34
N VAL A 19 7.47 35.88 1.36
CA VAL A 19 8.56 36.76 0.93
C VAL A 19 8.75 37.81 1.99
N PHE A 20 9.78 37.68 2.83
CA PHE A 20 10.33 38.78 3.58
C PHE A 20 11.32 39.55 2.67
N ALA A 21 10.92 40.71 2.22
CA ALA A 21 11.84 41.68 1.62
C ALA A 21 12.74 42.24 2.72
N GLN A 22 14.02 41.95 2.65
CA GLN A 22 15.05 42.64 3.38
C GLN A 22 16.05 43.23 2.37
N GLU A 23 16.35 44.52 2.58
CA GLU A 23 17.12 45.34 1.69
C GLU A 23 18.54 44.82 1.42
N ALA A 24 19.04 45.23 0.26
CA ALA A 24 20.29 44.81 -0.33
C ALA A 24 21.52 45.20 0.54
N ASP A 25 22.35 44.19 0.79
CA ASP A 25 23.78 44.44 0.93
C ASP A 25 24.53 43.58 -0.08
N ASN A 26 25.22 44.26 -0.98
CA ASN A 26 25.98 43.68 -2.09
C ASN A 26 27.23 42.98 -1.53
N ASN A 27 27.17 41.66 -1.39
CA ASN A 27 28.38 40.84 -1.41
C ASN A 27 28.10 39.50 -2.13
N ASN A 28 28.74 39.39 -3.27
CA ASN A 28 28.84 38.29 -4.18
C ASN A 28 29.07 36.94 -3.44
N LYS A 29 27.99 36.18 -3.16
CA LYS A 29 28.04 34.75 -2.91
C LYS A 29 26.96 34.11 -3.78
N THR A 30 27.38 33.51 -4.88
CA THR A 30 26.62 32.48 -5.57
C THR A 30 26.29 31.39 -4.53
N SER A 31 25.11 31.50 -3.92
CA SER A 31 24.55 30.40 -3.17
C SER A 31 24.03 29.39 -4.21
N ASP A 32 24.86 28.40 -4.54
CA ASP A 32 24.39 27.16 -5.09
C ASP A 32 23.37 26.59 -4.05
N THR A 33 22.11 26.91 -4.27
CA THR A 33 21.04 26.22 -3.56
C THR A 33 21.02 24.82 -4.16
N GLN A 34 21.83 23.92 -3.58
CA GLN A 34 21.90 22.53 -3.97
C GLN A 34 20.51 21.95 -3.76
N LEU A 35 19.77 21.71 -4.85
CA LEU A 35 18.47 21.06 -4.81
C LEU A 35 18.66 19.69 -4.15
N SER A 36 18.03 19.47 -2.99
CA SER A 36 18.05 18.18 -2.32
C SER A 36 17.08 17.23 -2.98
N GLU A 37 17.48 15.97 -3.12
CA GLU A 37 16.57 14.93 -3.61
C GLU A 37 15.33 14.78 -2.70
N PRO A 38 14.19 14.26 -3.21
CA PRO A 38 13.01 14.01 -2.40
C PRO A 38 13.32 13.12 -1.19
N SER A 39 12.98 13.59 0.00
CA SER A 39 13.27 12.89 1.29
C SER A 39 12.61 11.52 1.35
N GLU A 40 11.44 11.37 0.72
CA GLU A 40 10.66 10.14 0.67
C GLU A 40 11.36 9.00 -0.05
N LEU A 41 12.39 9.28 -0.87
CA LEU A 41 13.19 8.22 -1.50
C LEU A 41 13.87 7.30 -0.48
N GLN A 42 14.13 7.79 0.73
CA GLN A 42 14.69 6.98 1.80
C GLN A 42 13.70 5.88 2.25
N ILE A 43 12.40 6.15 2.17
CA ILE A 43 11.34 5.18 2.46
C ILE A 43 11.42 4.02 1.48
N PHE A 44 11.46 4.30 0.18
CA PHE A 44 11.58 3.28 -0.85
C PHE A 44 12.88 2.47 -0.73
N ARG A 45 14.01 3.14 -0.42
CA ARG A 45 15.30 2.47 -0.21
C ARG A 45 15.28 1.51 0.98
N LYS A 46 14.57 1.86 2.06
CA LYS A 46 14.38 0.97 3.22
C LYS A 46 13.42 -0.17 2.93
N ALA A 47 12.30 0.14 2.27
CA ALA A 47 11.26 -0.84 1.96
C ALA A 47 11.75 -1.92 0.97
N PHE A 48 12.64 -1.54 0.04
CA PHE A 48 13.12 -2.39 -1.04
C PHE A 48 14.66 -2.47 -1.08
N PRO A 49 15.28 -3.15 -0.13
CA PRO A 49 16.75 -3.15 0.02
C PRO A 49 17.51 -3.73 -1.19
N ASP A 50 16.86 -4.58 -2.00
CA ASP A 50 17.41 -5.15 -3.22
C ASP A 50 17.25 -4.25 -4.45
N THR A 51 16.56 -3.11 -4.31
CA THR A 51 16.26 -2.15 -5.37
C THR A 51 17.01 -0.84 -5.13
N THR A 52 17.63 -0.31 -6.18
CA THR A 52 18.32 0.97 -6.12
C THR A 52 17.42 2.06 -6.66
N PHE A 53 17.32 3.17 -5.94
CA PHE A 53 16.60 4.40 -6.32
C PHE A 53 17.61 5.55 -6.41
N THR A 54 17.88 6.03 -7.63
CA THR A 54 18.81 7.14 -7.88
C THR A 54 18.05 8.33 -8.41
N ALA A 55 18.26 9.51 -7.81
CA ALA A 55 17.63 10.76 -8.22
C ALA A 55 18.58 11.61 -9.06
N THR A 56 18.08 12.20 -10.13
CA THR A 56 18.77 13.17 -10.95
C THR A 56 17.79 14.30 -11.29
N TYR A 57 18.14 15.55 -11.00
CA TYR A 57 17.28 16.68 -11.33
C TYR A 57 17.30 16.98 -12.83
N SER A 58 16.15 17.22 -13.42
CA SER A 58 15.96 17.57 -14.81
C SER A 58 15.51 19.01 -14.95
N GLU A 59 16.39 19.91 -15.39
CA GLU A 59 16.07 21.31 -15.69
C GLU A 59 14.94 21.44 -16.72
N ARG A 60 14.87 20.53 -17.70
CA ARG A 60 13.85 20.53 -18.74
C ARG A 60 12.44 20.27 -18.20
N LEU A 61 12.33 19.42 -17.19
CA LEU A 61 11.05 19.03 -16.61
C LEU A 61 10.75 19.77 -15.30
N GLU A 62 11.74 20.51 -14.79
CA GLU A 62 11.69 21.14 -13.47
C GLU A 62 11.29 20.14 -12.38
N ASP A 63 11.78 18.88 -12.50
CA ASP A 63 11.40 17.76 -11.63
C ASP A 63 12.56 16.76 -11.48
N TRP A 64 12.47 15.91 -10.46
CA TRP A 64 13.41 14.82 -10.25
C TRP A 64 13.06 13.60 -11.14
N LEU A 65 14.09 13.09 -11.80
CA LEU A 65 14.05 11.80 -12.48
C LEU A 65 14.57 10.73 -11.54
N ILE A 66 13.73 9.74 -11.27
CA ILE A 66 14.04 8.62 -10.36
C ILE A 66 14.30 7.38 -11.20
N THR A 67 15.56 6.99 -11.29
CA THR A 67 15.96 5.73 -11.92
C THR A 67 15.84 4.60 -10.88
N VAL A 68 15.00 3.63 -11.18
CA VAL A 68 14.76 2.44 -10.36
C VAL A 68 15.44 1.26 -11.02
N SER A 69 16.37 0.64 -10.31
CA SER A 69 17.09 -0.56 -10.75
C SER A 69 16.79 -1.72 -9.80
N CYS A 70 16.14 -2.77 -10.29
CA CYS A 70 15.77 -3.91 -9.49
C CYS A 70 16.25 -5.24 -10.13
N PRO A 71 16.42 -6.32 -9.35
CA PRO A 71 16.79 -7.62 -9.88
C PRO A 71 15.72 -8.17 -10.83
N THR A 72 16.13 -8.96 -11.83
CA THR A 72 15.19 -9.62 -12.76
C THR A 72 14.51 -10.85 -12.16
N THR A 73 15.09 -11.40 -11.09
CA THR A 73 14.57 -12.53 -10.31
C THR A 73 14.77 -12.26 -8.83
N PRO A 74 13.98 -12.86 -7.94
CA PRO A 74 14.13 -12.65 -6.51
C PRO A 74 15.54 -12.98 -6.00
N ILE A 75 16.01 -12.17 -5.07
CA ILE A 75 17.25 -12.45 -4.34
C ILE A 75 16.96 -13.50 -3.27
N THR A 76 17.65 -14.60 -3.31
CA THR A 76 17.53 -15.69 -2.34
C THR A 76 18.91 -16.22 -1.96
N THR A 77 18.99 -17.11 -0.98
CA THR A 77 20.24 -17.79 -0.65
C THR A 77 20.81 -18.56 -1.84
N ALA A 78 19.94 -19.14 -2.68
CA ALA A 78 20.33 -19.85 -3.90
C ALA A 78 20.65 -18.93 -5.08
N ASN A 79 20.14 -17.68 -5.06
CA ASN A 79 20.34 -16.66 -6.10
C ASN A 79 20.75 -15.33 -5.44
N PRO A 80 22.01 -15.17 -5.02
CA PRO A 80 22.47 -13.99 -4.32
C PRO A 80 22.54 -12.75 -5.22
N ALA A 81 22.48 -11.57 -4.63
CA ALA A 81 22.45 -10.28 -5.32
C ALA A 81 23.62 -10.05 -6.29
N THR A 82 24.80 -10.64 -6.00
CA THR A 82 26.02 -10.49 -6.81
C THR A 82 25.94 -11.14 -8.20
N SER A 83 25.03 -12.10 -8.41
CA SER A 83 24.84 -12.80 -9.69
C SER A 83 23.55 -12.40 -10.42
N SER A 84 22.68 -11.60 -9.80
CA SER A 84 21.38 -11.24 -10.36
C SER A 84 21.52 -10.19 -11.47
N LYS A 85 20.95 -10.49 -12.64
CA LYS A 85 20.74 -9.48 -13.68
C LYS A 85 19.78 -8.41 -13.14
N ARG A 86 19.95 -7.17 -13.61
CA ARG A 86 19.11 -6.05 -13.21
C ARG A 86 18.36 -5.47 -14.42
N ARG A 87 17.21 -4.89 -14.15
CA ARG A 87 16.43 -4.11 -15.09
C ARG A 87 16.20 -2.73 -14.52
N GLU A 88 16.05 -1.75 -15.38
CA GLU A 88 15.98 -0.35 -15.00
C GLU A 88 14.84 0.36 -15.71
N ILE A 89 14.28 1.36 -15.04
CA ILE A 89 13.32 2.30 -15.58
C ILE A 89 13.54 3.64 -14.93
N THR A 90 13.18 4.71 -15.62
CA THR A 90 13.20 6.06 -15.07
C THR A 90 11.79 6.63 -15.04
N PHE A 91 11.39 7.14 -13.88
CA PHE A 91 10.12 7.83 -13.63
C PHE A 91 10.38 9.31 -13.34
N CYS A 92 9.43 10.18 -13.66
CA CYS A 92 9.34 11.50 -13.08
C CYS A 92 8.82 11.37 -11.64
N TRP A 93 9.43 12.10 -10.70
CA TRP A 93 9.01 12.08 -9.30
C TRP A 93 7.57 12.55 -9.14
N CYS A 94 7.26 13.70 -9.76
CA CYS A 94 5.92 14.24 -9.85
C CYS A 94 5.19 14.23 -8.49
N GLU A 95 5.82 14.84 -7.48
CA GLU A 95 5.25 14.89 -6.10
C GLU A 95 4.95 13.51 -5.52
N GLY A 96 5.84 12.55 -5.71
CA GLY A 96 5.70 11.17 -5.18
C GLY A 96 4.85 10.22 -6.01
N ARG A 97 4.40 10.63 -7.22
CA ARG A 97 3.57 9.78 -8.08
C ARG A 97 4.38 8.71 -8.82
N LEU A 98 5.68 8.95 -9.07
CA LEU A 98 6.56 8.02 -9.82
C LEU A 98 5.92 7.56 -11.13
N ILE A 99 5.65 8.51 -12.02
CA ILE A 99 4.99 8.25 -13.30
C ILE A 99 5.96 8.35 -14.48
N PRO A 100 5.75 7.60 -15.58
CA PRO A 100 6.49 7.79 -16.83
C PRO A 100 6.31 9.21 -17.37
N GLU A 101 7.33 9.76 -18.06
CA GLU A 101 7.25 11.08 -18.68
C GLU A 101 6.03 11.22 -19.61
N ALA A 102 5.67 10.17 -20.32
CA ALA A 102 4.50 10.15 -21.19
C ALA A 102 3.16 10.42 -20.46
N GLU A 103 3.11 10.16 -19.16
CA GLU A 103 1.92 10.35 -18.32
C GLU A 103 1.85 11.71 -17.64
N LEU A 104 2.84 12.58 -17.80
CA LEU A 104 2.85 13.90 -17.15
C LEU A 104 1.63 14.77 -17.46
N LYS A 105 1.09 14.66 -18.68
CA LYS A 105 -0.16 15.37 -19.07
C LYS A 105 -1.38 14.87 -18.33
N ARG A 106 -1.34 13.67 -17.79
CA ARG A 106 -2.41 13.01 -17.03
C ARG A 106 -2.09 12.91 -15.52
N LYS A 107 -1.10 13.64 -15.03
CA LYS A 107 -0.64 13.53 -13.63
C LYS A 107 -1.73 13.67 -12.60
N SER A 108 -2.79 14.42 -12.89
CA SER A 108 -3.96 14.60 -11.99
C SER A 108 -4.81 13.33 -11.82
N HIS A 109 -4.63 12.31 -12.68
CA HIS A 109 -5.28 11.00 -12.52
C HIS A 109 -4.59 10.11 -11.49
N TYR A 110 -3.39 10.50 -11.05
CA TYR A 110 -2.58 9.70 -10.14
C TYR A 110 -2.40 10.42 -8.80
N LEU A 111 -2.54 9.67 -7.72
CA LEU A 111 -2.11 10.05 -6.38
C LEU A 111 -0.68 9.57 -6.15
N PRO A 112 0.04 10.12 -5.16
CA PRO A 112 1.34 9.60 -4.74
C PRO A 112 1.31 8.10 -4.45
N VAL A 113 2.45 7.43 -4.60
CA VAL A 113 2.59 6.00 -4.25
C VAL A 113 2.48 5.77 -2.76
N LEU A 114 3.03 6.72 -1.97
CA LEU A 114 2.97 6.69 -0.51
C LEU A 114 1.64 7.29 -0.04
N GLU A 115 0.87 6.48 0.66
CA GLU A 115 -0.37 6.88 1.32
C GLU A 115 -0.35 6.41 2.77
N GLU A 116 -1.14 7.05 3.63
CA GLU A 116 -1.22 6.63 5.02
C GLU A 116 -1.87 5.26 5.16
N TYR A 117 -1.16 4.38 5.88
CA TYR A 117 -1.68 3.10 6.33
C TYR A 117 -1.48 2.98 7.83
N PRO A 118 -2.53 2.77 8.66
CA PRO A 118 -2.40 2.71 10.10
C PRO A 118 -1.74 1.39 10.54
N PHE A 119 -0.41 1.37 10.52
CA PHE A 119 0.40 0.22 10.91
C PHE A 119 0.24 -0.09 12.40
N GLY A 120 0.10 -1.37 12.73
CA GLY A 120 -0.11 -1.83 14.10
C GLY A 120 -1.49 -1.44 14.65
N GLY A 121 -1.75 -1.82 15.90
CA GLY A 121 -2.98 -1.47 16.61
C GLY A 121 -4.24 -2.17 16.12
N GLU A 122 -5.32 -1.97 16.87
CA GLU A 122 -6.63 -2.55 16.60
C GLU A 122 -7.56 -1.53 15.92
N LEU A 123 -8.58 -2.03 15.25
CA LEU A 123 -9.61 -1.17 14.65
C LEU A 123 -10.43 -0.46 15.73
N GLN A 124 -10.72 0.81 15.50
CA GLN A 124 -11.69 1.53 16.30
C GLN A 124 -13.07 0.89 16.20
N SER A 125 -13.77 0.79 17.34
CA SER A 125 -15.15 0.27 17.34
C SER A 125 -16.07 1.19 16.54
N PRO A 126 -16.86 0.69 15.57
CA PRO A 126 -17.81 1.51 14.83
C PRO A 126 -18.83 2.25 15.69
N SER A 127 -19.12 1.76 16.91
CA SER A 127 -20.02 2.42 17.86
C SER A 127 -19.46 3.73 18.43
N THR A 128 -18.16 3.97 18.27
CA THR A 128 -17.48 5.19 18.73
C THR A 128 -17.16 6.18 17.60
N TYR A 129 -17.58 5.89 16.37
CA TYR A 129 -17.35 6.78 15.24
C TYR A 129 -18.06 8.11 15.41
N THR A 130 -17.35 9.18 15.15
CA THR A 130 -17.93 10.54 15.04
C THR A 130 -18.74 10.68 13.76
N LYS A 131 -19.58 11.71 13.70
CA LYS A 131 -20.32 12.04 12.46
C LYS A 131 -19.39 12.31 11.27
N ALA A 132 -18.23 12.92 11.52
CA ALA A 132 -17.21 13.21 10.50
C ALA A 132 -16.61 11.90 9.95
N GLN A 133 -16.22 10.97 10.82
CA GLN A 133 -15.73 9.65 10.39
C GLN A 133 -16.79 8.87 9.59
N ILE A 134 -18.05 8.87 10.03
CA ILE A 134 -19.14 8.20 9.29
C ILE A 134 -19.28 8.80 7.89
N GLU A 135 -19.19 10.13 7.77
CA GLU A 135 -19.26 10.81 6.47
C GLU A 135 -18.04 10.48 5.60
N GLU A 136 -16.86 10.41 6.17
CA GLU A 136 -15.63 10.00 5.48
C GLU A 136 -15.76 8.59 4.87
N TYR A 137 -16.23 7.60 5.64
CA TYR A 137 -16.53 6.26 5.12
C TYR A 137 -17.56 6.31 3.98
N ARG A 138 -18.61 7.13 4.13
CA ARG A 138 -19.66 7.27 3.10
C ARG A 138 -19.06 7.82 1.80
N GLN A 139 -18.26 8.89 1.90
CA GLN A 139 -17.61 9.50 0.74
C GLN A 139 -16.63 8.56 0.06
N ALA A 140 -15.82 7.80 0.83
CA ALA A 140 -14.94 6.77 0.28
C ALA A 140 -15.74 5.71 -0.51
N GLY A 141 -16.86 5.25 0.04
CA GLY A 141 -17.75 4.31 -0.65
C GLY A 141 -18.40 4.87 -1.92
N LEU A 142 -18.68 6.17 -1.97
CA LEU A 142 -19.20 6.86 -3.17
C LEU A 142 -18.06 7.06 -4.20
N ALA A 143 -16.89 7.49 -3.77
CA ALA A 143 -15.72 7.71 -4.63
C ALA A 143 -15.30 6.42 -5.35
N SER A 144 -15.33 5.28 -4.64
CA SER A 144 -14.96 3.99 -5.22
C SER A 144 -15.81 3.53 -6.41
N ALA A 145 -16.96 4.16 -6.63
CA ALA A 145 -17.85 3.88 -7.75
C ALA A 145 -17.67 4.84 -8.94
N ARG A 146 -16.82 5.87 -8.82
CA ARG A 146 -16.59 6.86 -9.86
C ARG A 146 -15.43 6.44 -10.77
N LYS A 147 -15.62 6.52 -12.09
CA LYS A 147 -14.61 6.13 -13.09
C LYS A 147 -13.36 6.99 -13.08
N ASN A 148 -13.49 8.26 -12.76
CA ASN A 148 -12.43 9.27 -12.93
C ASN A 148 -11.82 9.72 -11.60
N GLU A 149 -12.05 8.98 -10.52
CA GLU A 149 -11.36 9.29 -9.25
C GLU A 149 -9.86 8.99 -9.39
N PRO A 150 -8.99 9.89 -8.95
CA PRO A 150 -7.56 9.64 -8.91
C PRO A 150 -7.26 8.44 -8.00
N PHE A 151 -6.23 7.69 -8.36
CA PHE A 151 -5.79 6.52 -7.59
C PHE A 151 -4.26 6.51 -7.44
N ALA A 152 -3.75 5.81 -6.43
CA ALA A 152 -2.33 5.67 -6.20
C ALA A 152 -1.64 5.10 -7.45
N SER A 153 -0.57 5.74 -7.88
CA SER A 153 0.18 5.32 -9.06
C SER A 153 0.68 3.88 -8.91
N GLN A 154 0.46 3.05 -9.92
CA GLN A 154 0.86 1.65 -9.94
C GLN A 154 2.10 1.38 -10.83
N PHE A 155 2.70 2.39 -11.46
CA PHE A 155 3.83 2.19 -12.38
C PHE A 155 5.05 1.58 -11.72
N LEU A 156 5.34 1.96 -10.46
CA LEU A 156 6.44 1.37 -9.71
C LEU A 156 6.18 -0.13 -9.44
N SER A 157 5.01 -0.47 -8.90
CA SER A 157 4.65 -1.88 -8.64
C SER A 157 4.56 -2.70 -9.93
N ASP A 158 4.01 -2.13 -11.00
CA ASP A 158 3.97 -2.76 -12.31
C ASP A 158 5.38 -3.06 -12.85
N PHE A 159 6.30 -2.14 -12.66
CA PHE A 159 7.69 -2.39 -12.99
C PHE A 159 8.28 -3.46 -12.09
N MET A 160 8.21 -3.33 -10.77
CA MET A 160 8.87 -4.22 -9.82
C MET A 160 8.35 -5.67 -9.87
N TYR A 161 7.07 -5.86 -10.21
CA TYR A 161 6.41 -7.18 -10.19
C TYR A 161 5.93 -7.64 -11.57
N TYR A 162 6.47 -7.04 -12.66
CA TYR A 162 6.11 -7.37 -14.04
C TYR A 162 4.63 -7.20 -14.36
N GLY A 163 3.93 -6.33 -13.65
CA GLY A 163 2.49 -6.14 -13.73
C GLY A 163 2.00 -5.34 -14.93
N SER A 164 2.87 -4.86 -15.82
CA SER A 164 2.50 -4.03 -16.97
C SER A 164 1.60 -4.73 -17.99
N SER A 165 1.61 -6.06 -18.01
CA SER A 165 0.72 -6.87 -18.85
C SER A 165 0.51 -8.26 -18.26
N ARG A 166 -0.63 -8.88 -18.65
CA ARG A 166 -0.92 -10.27 -18.28
C ARG A 166 0.19 -11.23 -18.68
N LYS A 167 0.68 -11.10 -19.91
CA LYS A 167 1.75 -11.93 -20.45
C LYS A 167 3.05 -11.80 -19.65
N SER A 168 3.34 -10.59 -19.19
CA SER A 168 4.56 -10.32 -18.41
C SER A 168 4.46 -10.95 -17.02
N VAL A 169 3.39 -10.67 -16.27
CA VAL A 169 3.25 -11.19 -14.91
C VAL A 169 3.15 -12.71 -14.85
N GLU A 170 2.49 -13.34 -15.83
CA GLU A 170 2.30 -14.80 -15.86
C GLU A 170 3.63 -15.59 -16.00
N GLN A 171 4.71 -14.93 -16.43
CA GLN A 171 6.05 -15.54 -16.48
C GLN A 171 6.76 -15.53 -15.11
N HIS A 172 6.23 -14.78 -14.14
CA HIS A 172 6.80 -14.58 -12.81
C HIS A 172 5.87 -15.10 -11.71
N LEU A 173 4.94 -15.99 -12.06
CA LEU A 173 4.03 -16.63 -11.12
C LEU A 173 4.58 -17.94 -10.61
N ALA A 174 4.40 -18.17 -9.31
CA ALA A 174 4.64 -19.44 -8.67
C ALA A 174 3.41 -19.93 -7.93
N ARG A 175 3.11 -21.22 -8.06
CA ARG A 175 2.08 -21.87 -7.25
C ARG A 175 2.73 -22.49 -6.03
N ILE A 176 2.48 -21.90 -4.87
CA ILE A 176 3.05 -22.32 -3.60
C ILE A 176 2.00 -22.98 -2.70
N LYS A 177 2.48 -23.65 -1.63
CA LYS A 177 1.67 -24.04 -0.49
C LYS A 177 1.94 -23.05 0.63
N PHE A 178 0.92 -22.37 1.10
CA PHE A 178 0.99 -21.38 2.16
C PHE A 178 -0.08 -21.67 3.21
N LEU A 179 0.32 -21.85 4.47
CA LEU A 179 -0.55 -22.23 5.59
C LEU A 179 -1.47 -23.46 5.30
N GLY A 180 -0.96 -24.38 4.48
CA GLY A 180 -1.68 -25.59 4.09
C GLY A 180 -2.48 -25.49 2.80
N HIS A 181 -2.75 -24.31 2.26
CA HIS A 181 -3.53 -24.06 1.05
C HIS A 181 -2.64 -23.78 -0.16
N LYS A 182 -3.15 -24.09 -1.36
CA LYS A 182 -2.45 -23.76 -2.63
C LYS A 182 -2.86 -22.35 -3.04
N VAL A 183 -1.87 -21.49 -3.29
CA VAL A 183 -2.08 -20.12 -3.78
C VAL A 183 -1.07 -19.82 -4.89
N THR A 184 -1.49 -19.04 -5.89
CA THR A 184 -0.60 -18.56 -6.96
C THR A 184 -0.25 -17.11 -6.69
N VAL A 185 1.04 -16.83 -6.57
CA VAL A 185 1.57 -15.51 -6.22
C VAL A 185 2.75 -15.15 -7.13
N ASN A 186 3.14 -13.88 -7.10
CA ASN A 186 4.37 -13.43 -7.74
C ASN A 186 5.59 -14.00 -7.01
N GLU A 187 6.59 -14.44 -7.76
CA GLU A 187 7.81 -15.03 -7.18
C GLU A 187 8.54 -14.11 -6.21
N PHE A 188 8.42 -12.78 -6.39
CA PHE A 188 9.07 -11.77 -5.54
C PHE A 188 8.49 -11.66 -4.13
N ILE A 189 7.28 -12.21 -3.88
CA ILE A 189 6.69 -12.19 -2.53
C ILE A 189 6.73 -13.55 -1.83
N ILE A 190 7.38 -14.55 -2.42
CA ILE A 190 7.50 -15.90 -1.80
C ILE A 190 8.27 -15.85 -0.50
N GLU A 191 9.41 -15.18 -0.47
CA GLU A 191 10.25 -15.08 0.75
C GLU A 191 9.55 -14.31 1.89
N PRO A 192 8.91 -13.14 1.65
CA PRO A 192 8.06 -12.51 2.66
C PRO A 192 6.95 -13.43 3.17
N LEU A 193 6.23 -14.13 2.29
CA LEU A 193 5.18 -15.07 2.68
C LEU A 193 5.74 -16.26 3.50
N ALA A 194 6.92 -16.76 3.14
CA ALA A 194 7.55 -17.84 3.89
C ALA A 194 7.91 -17.41 5.33
N ARG A 195 8.33 -16.14 5.52
CA ARG A 195 8.56 -15.59 6.86
C ARG A 195 7.26 -15.44 7.64
N VAL A 196 6.19 -14.95 7.00
CA VAL A 196 4.83 -14.90 7.60
C VAL A 196 4.40 -16.30 8.02
N GLU A 197 4.47 -17.30 7.13
CA GLU A 197 4.07 -18.68 7.42
C GLU A 197 4.82 -19.25 8.61
N LYS A 198 6.14 -19.11 8.62
CA LYS A 198 7.01 -19.60 9.72
C LYS A 198 6.56 -19.04 11.06
N ARG A 199 6.30 -17.74 11.14
CA ARG A 199 5.88 -17.05 12.38
C ARG A 199 4.49 -17.48 12.82
N ILE A 200 3.53 -17.52 11.90
CA ILE A 200 2.15 -17.97 12.19
C ILE A 200 2.15 -19.42 12.70
N LEU A 201 2.91 -20.32 12.06
CA LEU A 201 2.98 -21.70 12.48
C LEU A 201 3.69 -21.88 13.83
N GLU A 202 4.63 -20.99 14.18
CA GLU A 202 5.23 -20.99 15.52
C GLU A 202 4.25 -20.53 16.57
N GLU A 203 3.56 -19.42 16.39
CA GLU A 203 2.56 -18.92 17.33
C GLU A 203 1.34 -19.84 17.45
N ARG A 204 0.95 -20.52 16.37
CA ARG A 204 -0.11 -21.52 16.37
C ARG A 204 0.07 -22.60 17.43
N LYS A 205 1.33 -22.93 17.81
CA LYS A 205 1.60 -23.99 18.80
C LYS A 205 1.01 -23.67 20.17
N THR A 206 0.85 -22.39 20.48
CA THR A 206 0.36 -21.90 21.79
C THR A 206 -0.95 -21.12 21.70
N SER A 207 -1.32 -20.61 20.50
CA SER A 207 -2.53 -19.83 20.29
C SER A 207 -3.68 -20.67 19.75
N THR A 208 -4.69 -20.92 20.57
CA THR A 208 -5.94 -21.57 20.12
C THR A 208 -6.73 -20.68 19.16
N THR A 209 -6.58 -19.38 19.23
CA THR A 209 -7.21 -18.41 18.32
C THR A 209 -6.68 -18.57 16.90
N ILE A 210 -5.35 -18.61 16.73
CA ILE A 210 -4.71 -18.84 15.44
C ILE A 210 -5.07 -20.21 14.89
N ASP A 211 -5.02 -21.27 15.71
CA ASP A 211 -5.36 -22.62 15.26
C ASP A 211 -6.82 -22.72 14.79
N THR A 212 -7.74 -22.11 15.53
CA THR A 212 -9.17 -22.07 15.17
C THR A 212 -9.39 -21.29 13.88
N PHE A 213 -8.71 -20.13 13.71
CA PHE A 213 -8.79 -19.33 12.50
C PHE A 213 -8.31 -20.13 11.28
N LEU A 214 -7.13 -20.74 11.35
CA LEU A 214 -6.57 -21.51 10.24
C LEU A 214 -7.43 -22.72 9.85
N LYS A 215 -8.03 -23.41 10.83
CA LYS A 215 -8.98 -24.51 10.57
C LYS A 215 -10.30 -24.02 9.94
N GLY A 216 -10.60 -22.74 10.07
CA GLY A 216 -11.79 -22.10 9.49
C GLY A 216 -11.60 -21.59 8.06
N ILE A 217 -10.40 -21.68 7.49
CA ILE A 217 -10.11 -21.26 6.10
C ILE A 217 -10.43 -22.41 5.15
N ASP A 218 -11.18 -22.10 4.09
CA ASP A 218 -11.51 -23.01 3.00
C ASP A 218 -10.43 -23.00 1.94
N HIS A 219 -10.13 -21.83 1.43
CA HIS A 219 -9.08 -21.63 0.43
C HIS A 219 -8.50 -20.21 0.48
N MET A 220 -7.46 -19.97 -0.32
CA MET A 220 -6.83 -18.68 -0.50
C MET A 220 -6.76 -18.34 -1.96
N ASP A 221 -7.15 -17.10 -2.31
CA ASP A 221 -7.01 -16.56 -3.65
C ASP A 221 -5.78 -15.66 -3.72
N GLY A 222 -5.00 -15.80 -4.80
CA GLY A 222 -3.83 -14.97 -5.10
C GLY A 222 -3.98 -14.31 -6.46
N TYR A 223 -3.24 -14.81 -7.48
CA TYR A 223 -3.27 -14.25 -8.82
C TYR A 223 -4.65 -14.29 -9.46
N ASN A 224 -5.11 -13.12 -9.89
CA ASN A 224 -6.31 -12.98 -10.70
C ASN A 224 -6.17 -11.73 -11.58
N TRP A 225 -5.85 -11.94 -12.88
CA TRP A 225 -5.74 -10.83 -13.81
C TRP A 225 -7.11 -10.23 -14.09
N ARG A 226 -7.38 -9.12 -13.44
CA ARG A 226 -8.62 -8.34 -13.64
C ARG A 226 -8.37 -6.85 -13.42
N GLU A 227 -9.04 -6.05 -14.19
CA GLU A 227 -9.24 -4.65 -13.89
C GLU A 227 -10.32 -4.52 -12.83
N ILE A 228 -10.19 -3.52 -11.96
CA ILE A 228 -11.27 -3.20 -11.03
C ILE A 228 -12.40 -2.61 -11.89
N ARG A 229 -13.58 -3.26 -11.84
CA ARG A 229 -14.74 -2.84 -12.63
C ARG A 229 -15.00 -1.35 -12.46
N ASP A 230 -15.14 -0.64 -13.59
CA ASP A 230 -15.49 0.77 -13.67
C ASP A 230 -14.39 1.77 -13.24
N VAL A 231 -13.15 1.34 -12.98
CA VAL A 231 -12.01 2.22 -12.73
C VAL A 231 -10.79 1.79 -13.56
N GLU A 232 -9.92 2.72 -13.93
CA GLU A 232 -8.70 2.43 -14.70
C GLU A 232 -7.61 1.71 -13.90
N ARG A 233 -7.84 1.44 -12.62
CA ARG A 233 -6.92 0.81 -11.69
C ARG A 233 -6.99 -0.71 -11.77
N LYS A 234 -5.85 -1.39 -11.82
CA LYS A 234 -5.76 -2.85 -11.67
C LYS A 234 -5.85 -3.26 -10.20
N SER A 235 -6.44 -4.41 -9.94
CA SER A 235 -6.31 -5.08 -8.65
C SER A 235 -4.88 -5.58 -8.48
N LEU A 236 -4.30 -5.50 -7.27
CA LEU A 236 -2.99 -6.06 -6.98
C LEU A 236 -2.96 -7.61 -7.00
N HIS A 237 -4.12 -8.27 -7.06
CA HIS A 237 -4.20 -9.66 -7.52
C HIS A 237 -3.74 -9.81 -8.98
N GLY A 238 -3.89 -8.78 -9.82
CA GLY A 238 -3.37 -8.78 -11.18
C GLY A 238 -1.85 -8.80 -11.27
N THR A 239 -1.15 -8.22 -10.30
CA THR A 239 0.31 -8.33 -10.16
C THR A 239 0.73 -9.50 -9.28
N ALA A 240 -0.23 -10.24 -8.73
CA ALA A 240 -0.05 -11.39 -7.85
C ALA A 240 0.72 -11.09 -6.55
N ILE A 241 0.63 -9.85 -6.05
CA ILE A 241 1.22 -9.44 -4.76
C ILE A 241 0.17 -9.27 -3.65
N ALA A 242 -1.05 -9.73 -3.91
CA ALA A 242 -2.15 -9.77 -2.95
C ALA A 242 -2.66 -11.20 -2.77
N ILE A 243 -3.16 -11.48 -1.57
CA ILE A 243 -3.82 -12.75 -1.22
C ILE A 243 -5.09 -12.47 -0.42
N ASP A 244 -6.13 -13.26 -0.68
CA ASP A 244 -7.36 -13.27 0.08
C ASP A 244 -7.51 -14.56 0.87
N PHE A 245 -7.93 -14.47 2.13
CA PHE A 245 -8.33 -15.61 2.96
C PHE A 245 -9.84 -15.78 2.88
N LEU A 246 -10.31 -16.94 2.46
CA LEU A 246 -11.74 -17.23 2.36
C LEU A 246 -12.14 -18.29 3.38
N PRO A 247 -13.12 -17.99 4.26
CA PRO A 247 -13.55 -18.93 5.28
C PRO A 247 -14.52 -19.98 4.75
N ILE A 248 -14.55 -21.15 5.41
CA ILE A 248 -15.54 -22.20 5.17
C ILE A 248 -16.98 -21.68 5.39
N LYS A 249 -17.17 -20.77 6.35
CA LYS A 249 -18.49 -20.22 6.69
C LYS A 249 -18.53 -18.72 6.42
N MET A 250 -19.31 -18.34 5.41
CA MET A 250 -19.58 -16.95 5.06
C MET A 250 -20.80 -16.38 5.80
N ASN A 251 -20.79 -16.41 7.11
CA ASN A 251 -21.90 -15.97 7.96
C ASN A 251 -21.66 -14.63 8.67
N LYS A 252 -20.60 -13.91 8.26
CA LYS A 252 -20.21 -12.60 8.79
C LYS A 252 -19.88 -11.65 7.64
N TYR A 253 -19.88 -10.35 7.94
CA TYR A 253 -19.49 -9.32 6.98
C TYR A 253 -17.98 -9.37 6.72
N MET A 254 -17.58 -9.54 5.46
CA MET A 254 -16.18 -9.73 5.05
C MET A 254 -15.67 -8.56 4.20
N TYR A 255 -16.55 -7.97 3.40
CA TYR A 255 -16.23 -6.95 2.42
C TYR A 255 -17.26 -5.84 2.44
N TRP A 256 -16.83 -4.58 2.42
CA TRP A 256 -17.69 -3.41 2.57
C TRP A 256 -18.85 -3.37 1.57
N ARG A 257 -18.62 -3.72 0.30
CA ARG A 257 -19.66 -3.65 -0.75
C ARG A 257 -20.77 -4.66 -0.50
N TRP A 258 -20.44 -5.89 -0.17
CA TRP A 258 -21.45 -6.91 0.20
C TRP A 258 -22.21 -6.51 1.47
N THR A 259 -21.51 -5.87 2.39
CA THR A 259 -22.14 -5.34 3.61
C THR A 259 -23.09 -4.18 3.29
N LYS A 260 -22.72 -3.31 2.33
CA LYS A 260 -23.58 -2.23 1.85
C LYS A 260 -24.85 -2.75 1.18
N ASP A 261 -24.77 -3.84 0.43
CA ASP A 261 -25.94 -4.48 -0.18
C ASP A 261 -26.95 -4.96 0.88
N ILE A 262 -26.48 -5.30 2.10
CA ILE A 262 -27.32 -5.77 3.20
C ILE A 262 -27.76 -4.63 4.13
N LEU A 263 -26.84 -3.73 4.52
CA LEU A 263 -27.06 -2.69 5.54
C LEU A 263 -27.32 -1.28 4.95
N GLY A 264 -27.29 -1.15 3.61
CA GLY A 264 -27.41 0.13 2.93
C GLY A 264 -26.33 1.10 3.39
N ASP A 265 -26.72 2.39 3.56
CA ASP A 265 -25.80 3.46 3.93
C ASP A 265 -25.25 3.38 5.38
N LYS A 266 -25.59 2.33 6.11
CA LYS A 266 -25.05 2.05 7.45
C LYS A 266 -23.96 0.99 7.47
N TRP A 267 -23.45 0.55 6.32
CA TRP A 267 -22.47 -0.53 6.18
C TRP A 267 -21.21 -0.32 7.04
N MET A 268 -20.72 0.93 7.17
CA MET A 268 -19.55 1.26 7.99
C MET A 268 -19.80 1.04 9.49
N LEU A 269 -21.05 1.01 9.93
CA LEU A 269 -21.43 0.79 11.33
C LEU A 269 -21.57 -0.70 11.69
N ALA A 270 -21.27 -1.62 10.77
CA ALA A 270 -21.21 -3.04 11.07
C ALA A 270 -20.23 -3.31 12.23
N SER A 271 -20.70 -3.87 13.34
CA SER A 271 -19.88 -4.10 14.52
C SER A 271 -18.70 -5.03 14.22
N LEU A 272 -17.55 -4.85 14.89
CA LEU A 272 -16.39 -5.72 14.69
C LEU A 272 -16.71 -7.19 14.98
N LYS A 273 -17.62 -7.48 15.94
CA LYS A 273 -18.09 -8.84 16.23
C LYS A 273 -18.85 -9.48 15.07
N SER A 274 -19.54 -8.67 14.26
CA SER A 274 -20.28 -9.13 13.08
C SER A 274 -19.41 -9.22 11.82
N ARG A 275 -18.20 -8.67 11.84
CA ARG A 275 -17.23 -8.80 10.74
C ARG A 275 -16.45 -10.11 10.90
N TRP A 276 -16.18 -10.76 9.78
CA TRP A 276 -15.15 -11.78 9.71
C TRP A 276 -13.81 -11.08 9.58
N MET A 277 -12.86 -11.43 10.41
CA MET A 277 -11.51 -10.83 10.39
C MET A 277 -10.49 -11.88 10.83
N PRO A 278 -9.26 -11.84 10.29
CA PRO A 278 -8.16 -12.55 10.90
C PRO A 278 -7.92 -12.04 12.34
N PRO A 279 -7.39 -12.88 13.24
CA PRO A 279 -6.90 -12.42 14.54
C PRO A 279 -5.81 -11.36 14.39
N TYR A 280 -5.74 -10.42 15.33
CA TYR A 280 -4.74 -9.35 15.27
C TYR A 280 -3.31 -9.88 15.32
N GLU A 281 -3.07 -11.02 15.97
CA GLU A 281 -1.78 -11.68 15.96
C GLU A 281 -1.33 -12.03 14.53
N ILE A 282 -2.24 -12.53 13.69
CA ILE A 282 -1.96 -12.81 12.27
C ILE A 282 -1.77 -11.51 11.49
N ILE A 283 -2.64 -10.51 11.70
CA ILE A 283 -2.54 -9.21 11.02
C ILE A 283 -1.17 -8.57 11.31
N ASN A 284 -0.76 -8.52 12.57
CA ASN A 284 0.51 -7.95 12.99
C ASN A 284 1.71 -8.67 12.34
N ILE A 285 1.69 -10.02 12.28
CA ILE A 285 2.76 -10.78 11.62
C ILE A 285 2.85 -10.39 10.14
N PHE A 286 1.73 -10.28 9.43
CA PHE A 286 1.73 -9.84 8.04
C PHE A 286 2.27 -8.42 7.88
N GLU A 287 1.83 -7.49 8.71
CA GLU A 287 2.29 -6.10 8.69
C GLU A 287 3.79 -5.98 8.95
N GLU A 288 4.32 -6.72 9.90
CA GLU A 288 5.76 -6.72 10.22
C GLU A 288 6.62 -7.31 9.09
N GLU A 289 6.03 -8.15 8.24
CA GLU A 289 6.69 -8.73 7.06
C GLU A 289 6.41 -7.97 5.75
N GLY A 290 5.82 -6.77 5.83
CA GLY A 290 5.65 -5.86 4.70
C GLY A 290 4.30 -5.94 3.99
N PHE A 291 3.32 -6.66 4.54
CA PHE A 291 1.98 -6.71 3.98
C PHE A 291 1.03 -5.77 4.71
N ILE A 292 0.19 -5.06 3.99
CA ILE A 292 -0.92 -4.31 4.59
C ILE A 292 -2.21 -5.12 4.54
N TRP A 293 -3.12 -4.85 5.48
CA TRP A 293 -4.40 -5.54 5.58
C TRP A 293 -5.54 -4.60 5.17
N GLY A 294 -6.37 -5.03 4.22
CA GLY A 294 -7.49 -4.26 3.71
C GLY A 294 -8.61 -3.97 4.72
N GLY A 295 -8.63 -4.66 5.86
CA GLY A 295 -9.58 -4.39 6.93
C GLY A 295 -9.41 -3.02 7.60
N LYS A 296 -8.26 -2.38 7.43
CA LYS A 296 -7.95 -1.03 7.93
C LYS A 296 -8.31 0.09 6.95
N TRP A 297 -8.73 -0.23 5.73
CA TRP A 297 -9.16 0.76 4.75
C TRP A 297 -10.53 1.36 5.10
N LEU A 298 -10.81 2.58 4.64
CA LEU A 298 -12.15 3.15 4.73
C LEU A 298 -13.19 2.26 4.03
N ILE A 299 -12.87 1.75 2.85
CA ILE A 299 -13.66 0.76 2.13
C ILE A 299 -13.09 -0.65 2.42
N TRP A 300 -13.28 -1.10 3.64
CA TRP A 300 -12.63 -2.27 4.21
C TRP A 300 -12.88 -3.57 3.43
N ASP A 301 -11.81 -4.35 3.31
CA ASP A 301 -11.78 -5.70 2.80
C ASP A 301 -11.03 -6.61 3.78
N ASN A 302 -11.77 -7.32 4.60
CA ASN A 302 -11.18 -8.07 5.71
C ASN A 302 -10.48 -9.36 5.26
N MET A 303 -10.70 -9.81 4.02
CA MET A 303 -10.04 -10.99 3.46
C MET A 303 -8.64 -10.67 2.96
N HIS A 304 -8.41 -9.42 2.55
CA HIS A 304 -7.36 -8.98 1.67
C HIS A 304 -6.08 -8.58 2.40
N PHE A 305 -4.96 -9.15 1.97
CA PHE A 305 -3.61 -8.69 2.30
C PHE A 305 -2.85 -8.40 1.02
N GLU A 306 -2.06 -7.34 0.98
CA GLU A 306 -1.22 -7.00 -0.16
C GLU A 306 0.18 -6.55 0.27
N TYR A 307 1.21 -6.92 -0.50
CA TYR A 307 2.60 -6.61 -0.20
C TYR A 307 2.93 -5.16 -0.56
N ARG A 308 3.02 -4.32 0.46
CA ARG A 308 3.25 -2.86 0.37
C ARG A 308 4.19 -2.39 1.48
N PRO A 309 5.45 -2.88 1.51
CA PRO A 309 6.39 -2.55 2.58
C PRO A 309 6.68 -1.04 2.66
N GLU A 310 6.57 -0.31 1.54
CA GLU A 310 6.77 1.14 1.49
C GLU A 310 5.74 1.91 2.32
N LEU A 311 4.50 1.44 2.43
CA LEU A 311 3.48 2.10 3.24
C LEU A 311 3.74 1.91 4.74
N ILE A 312 4.28 0.77 5.10
CA ILE A 312 4.67 0.47 6.49
C ILE A 312 5.88 1.32 6.90
N GLU A 313 6.90 1.41 6.03
CA GLU A 313 8.05 2.28 6.30
C GLU A 313 7.67 3.77 6.30
N PHE A 314 6.72 4.18 5.46
CA PHE A 314 6.17 5.54 5.48
C PHE A 314 5.51 5.85 6.83
N TYR A 315 4.63 4.97 7.32
CA TYR A 315 4.01 5.14 8.63
C TYR A 315 5.04 5.22 9.76
N LYS A 316 6.01 4.30 9.78
CA LYS A 316 7.06 4.27 10.81
C LYS A 316 7.84 5.59 10.83
N GLN A 317 8.26 6.11 9.66
CA GLN A 317 9.02 7.35 9.59
C GLN A 317 8.19 8.56 10.04
N THR A 318 6.95 8.70 9.57
CA THR A 318 6.09 9.85 9.89
C THR A 318 5.59 9.87 11.33
N HIS A 319 5.58 8.73 12.03
CA HIS A 319 5.10 8.62 13.42
C HIS A 319 6.23 8.52 14.44
N THR A 320 7.46 8.15 14.05
CA THR A 320 8.62 8.16 14.95
C THR A 320 9.12 9.59 15.22
N GLU A 321 8.97 10.51 14.27
CA GLU A 321 9.37 11.91 14.42
C GLU A 321 8.46 12.70 15.38
N LYS A 322 7.35 12.12 15.85
CA LYS A 322 6.39 12.74 16.79
C LYS A 322 6.53 12.29 18.25
N GLN A 323 7.48 11.40 18.55
CA GLN A 323 7.85 10.97 19.89
C GLN A 323 9.15 11.65 20.36
#